data_838478791578a2c388758519802f8f20
#
_entry.id   838478791578a2c388758519802f8f20
#
_cell.length_a   1.000
_cell.length_b   1.000
_cell.length_c   1.000
_cell.angle_alpha   90.00
_cell.angle_beta   90.00
_cell.angle_gamma   90.00
#
_symmetry.space_group_name_H-M   'P 1'
#
loop_
_entity.id
_entity.type
_entity.pdbx_description
1 polymer ?
#
loop_
_entity_poly.entity_id
_entity_poly.type
_entity_poly.pdbx_seq_one_letter_code
_entity_poly.pdbx_strand_id
1 'polypeptide(L)'
;MNATSYDNTIHDRPDDALNACINKVERLNNCIEIANLINSELSLGRLLASVMDTTKAAFQADSASLLLKEDDTGDLVFHIALGDVGGEIKELFRLKKGQGIAGLVADTGTPLNIRDVYDHPGFSPDYDRKTNYRTRSMLCVPLKARGNTLGVIQVINKQTAPFHFTGEELEMLVTIASSAAVAIDTAQMHKSIIRKETLERDLLLAREVQQSFLPGTLPEIPGYGFAALNRPALEIGGDFYNFFSLPDNRLGIVLGDVSGKGIAASLFMARLTSDIQHHALLNHQPSGLMEAVNTMLCQRARHGMFVTLIYMVLDLDTGCFKLSNAGHLFPICSDGEQSVQMGADSTKGPPLGILPGLTFGQEEFTLAPGQVLTLYTDGVTEAKNSAGTFFGMDGLTREINTCPGTPDAIVNTVSGAVEKFSINHGRSDDITLVSLMRKTGA
;
A
#
# COMPACT_ATOMS: atom_id res chain seq x y z
N MET A 1 -28.70 -59.03 72.21
CA MET A 1 -28.70 -57.73 72.89
C MET A 1 -27.92 -56.80 71.99
N ASN A 2 -28.61 -55.84 71.46
CA ASN A 2 -28.19 -54.99 70.34
C ASN A 2 -27.23 -53.86 70.77
N ALA A 3 -26.15 -53.68 70.07
CA ALA A 3 -25.37 -52.41 70.04
C ALA A 3 -25.32 -51.88 68.63
N THR A 4 -26.00 -50.79 68.44
CA THR A 4 -26.10 -49.98 67.23
C THR A 4 -24.80 -49.24 66.97
N SER A 5 -24.24 -49.41 65.76
CA SER A 5 -23.15 -48.66 65.27
C SER A 5 -23.65 -47.26 64.83
N TYR A 6 -23.04 -46.22 65.36
CA TYR A 6 -23.20 -44.82 64.84
C TYR A 6 -22.29 -44.60 63.67
N ASP A 7 -22.90 -44.18 62.60
CA ASP A 7 -22.31 -43.74 61.35
C ASP A 7 -21.66 -42.37 61.55
N ASN A 8 -20.38 -42.29 61.26
CA ASN A 8 -19.62 -41.07 61.36
C ASN A 8 -19.61 -40.33 59.96
N THR A 9 -20.69 -39.63 59.69
CA THR A 9 -20.74 -38.69 58.56
C THR A 9 -19.78 -37.55 58.81
N ILE A 10 -18.81 -37.41 57.88
CA ILE A 10 -17.80 -36.34 57.79
C ILE A 10 -18.53 -35.01 57.63
N HIS A 11 -18.48 -34.17 58.65
CA HIS A 11 -18.83 -32.75 58.55
C HIS A 11 -17.70 -32.03 57.75
N ASP A 12 -17.97 -31.70 56.51
CA ASP A 12 -17.23 -30.62 55.80
C ASP A 12 -17.30 -29.37 56.69
N ARG A 13 -16.14 -28.89 57.13
CA ARG A 13 -16.06 -27.72 58.00
C ARG A 13 -16.45 -26.48 57.18
N PRO A 14 -17.33 -25.60 57.69
CA PRO A 14 -17.73 -24.34 57.02
C PRO A 14 -16.53 -23.47 56.62
N ASP A 15 -15.43 -23.61 57.36
CA ASP A 15 -14.19 -22.87 57.10
C ASP A 15 -13.49 -23.24 55.77
N ASP A 16 -13.59 -24.48 55.33
CA ASP A 16 -12.96 -24.95 54.08
C ASP A 16 -13.74 -24.41 52.85
N ALA A 17 -15.06 -24.37 52.92
CA ALA A 17 -15.91 -23.79 51.88
C ALA A 17 -15.75 -22.26 51.82
N LEU A 18 -15.61 -21.60 52.97
CA LEU A 18 -15.38 -20.16 53.06
C LEU A 18 -13.99 -19.77 52.47
N ASN A 19 -12.94 -20.51 52.83
CA ASN A 19 -11.61 -20.30 52.32
C ASN A 19 -11.54 -20.56 50.79
N ALA A 20 -12.22 -21.56 50.26
CA ALA A 20 -12.34 -21.81 48.83
C ALA A 20 -13.07 -20.66 48.13
N CYS A 21 -14.10 -20.07 48.73
CA CYS A 21 -14.83 -18.93 48.21
C CYS A 21 -13.96 -17.64 48.21
N ILE A 22 -13.24 -17.39 49.31
CA ILE A 22 -12.30 -16.25 49.42
C ILE A 22 -11.22 -16.37 48.35
N ASN A 23 -10.58 -17.50 48.17
CA ASN A 23 -9.57 -17.72 47.14
C ASN A 23 -10.14 -17.53 45.72
N LYS A 24 -11.39 -17.92 45.49
CA LYS A 24 -12.07 -17.72 44.21
C LYS A 24 -12.36 -16.25 43.93
N VAL A 25 -12.74 -15.48 44.95
CA VAL A 25 -12.97 -14.02 44.86
C VAL A 25 -11.64 -13.28 44.61
N GLU A 26 -10.55 -13.63 45.31
CA GLU A 26 -9.23 -13.06 45.08
C GLU A 26 -8.73 -13.35 43.65
N ARG A 27 -8.91 -14.56 43.14
CA ARG A 27 -8.58 -14.93 41.76
C ARG A 27 -9.38 -14.13 40.73
N LEU A 28 -10.69 -13.94 40.97
CA LEU A 28 -11.56 -13.13 40.12
C LEU A 28 -11.15 -11.66 40.15
N ASN A 29 -10.80 -11.11 41.32
CA ASN A 29 -10.30 -9.73 41.42
C ASN A 29 -8.98 -9.55 40.67
N ASN A 30 -8.05 -10.50 40.76
CA ASN A 30 -6.81 -10.46 39.97
C ASN A 30 -7.08 -10.49 38.45
N CYS A 31 -8.07 -11.31 37.99
CA CYS A 31 -8.48 -11.28 36.60
C CYS A 31 -9.08 -9.92 36.15
N ILE A 32 -9.88 -9.30 37.04
CA ILE A 32 -10.46 -7.97 36.78
C ILE A 32 -9.39 -6.90 36.76
N GLU A 33 -8.40 -6.95 37.66
CA GLU A 33 -7.26 -6.03 37.66
C GLU A 33 -6.44 -6.16 36.38
N ILE A 34 -6.15 -7.39 35.94
CA ILE A 34 -5.47 -7.67 34.67
C ILE A 34 -6.28 -7.11 33.50
N ALA A 35 -7.60 -7.32 33.47
CA ALA A 35 -8.47 -6.79 32.42
C ALA A 35 -8.54 -5.24 32.42
N ASN A 36 -8.49 -4.62 33.60
CA ASN A 36 -8.47 -3.17 33.73
C ASN A 36 -7.11 -2.55 33.33
N LEU A 37 -6.00 -3.20 33.68
CA LEU A 37 -4.66 -2.82 33.21
C LEU A 37 -4.57 -2.84 31.69
N ILE A 38 -5.17 -3.83 31.04
CA ILE A 38 -5.25 -3.97 29.59
C ILE A 38 -5.90 -2.74 28.92
N ASN A 39 -6.83 -2.11 29.56
CA ASN A 39 -7.56 -0.95 29.00
C ASN A 39 -6.93 0.43 29.32
N SER A 40 -5.89 0.51 30.14
CA SER A 40 -5.38 1.78 30.67
C SER A 40 -4.02 2.26 30.15
N GLU A 41 -3.23 1.44 29.45
CA GLU A 41 -1.88 1.82 29.01
C GLU A 41 -1.74 2.15 27.53
N LEU A 42 -1.05 3.26 27.25
CA LEU A 42 -0.74 3.79 25.90
C LEU A 42 0.32 2.98 25.10
N SER A 43 0.99 2.01 25.74
CA SER A 43 2.04 1.20 25.11
C SER A 43 1.75 -0.30 25.27
N LEU A 44 1.38 -0.95 24.16
CA LEU A 44 1.11 -2.39 24.12
C LEU A 44 2.23 -3.22 24.77
N GLY A 45 3.50 -2.88 24.54
CA GLY A 45 4.63 -3.63 25.10
C GLY A 45 4.70 -3.59 26.61
N ARG A 46 4.46 -2.43 27.24
CA ARG A 46 4.43 -2.28 28.71
C ARG A 46 3.25 -2.98 29.30
N LEU A 47 2.10 -2.83 28.66
CA LEU A 47 0.87 -3.52 29.06
C LEU A 47 1.05 -5.02 29.11
N LEU A 48 1.53 -5.63 28.01
CA LEU A 48 1.75 -7.07 27.94
C LEU A 48 2.81 -7.55 28.95
N ALA A 49 3.85 -6.76 29.21
CA ALA A 49 4.85 -7.06 30.24
C ALA A 49 4.20 -7.10 31.62
N SER A 50 3.38 -6.09 31.99
CA SER A 50 2.66 -6.05 33.26
C SER A 50 1.69 -7.24 33.42
N VAL A 51 0.94 -7.57 32.37
CA VAL A 51 0.05 -8.74 32.36
C VAL A 51 0.83 -10.04 32.59
N MET A 52 1.97 -10.19 31.94
CA MET A 52 2.78 -11.41 32.09
C MET A 52 3.43 -11.49 33.47
N ASP A 53 3.91 -10.38 34.05
CA ASP A 53 4.42 -10.34 35.44
C ASP A 53 3.34 -10.72 36.44
N THR A 54 2.16 -10.13 36.32
CA THR A 54 1.01 -10.46 37.17
C THR A 54 0.58 -11.93 37.00
N THR A 55 0.57 -12.42 35.77
CA THR A 55 0.26 -13.81 35.45
C THR A 55 1.26 -14.76 36.12
N LYS A 56 2.57 -14.51 35.95
CA LYS A 56 3.62 -15.31 36.59
C LYS A 56 3.44 -15.37 38.11
N ALA A 57 3.17 -14.26 38.77
CA ALA A 57 2.95 -14.16 40.19
C ALA A 57 1.65 -14.90 40.64
N ALA A 58 0.52 -14.67 39.96
CA ALA A 58 -0.77 -15.29 40.29
C ALA A 58 -0.74 -16.82 40.18
N PHE A 59 0.01 -17.36 39.24
CA PHE A 59 0.18 -18.80 39.02
C PHE A 59 1.31 -19.41 39.87
N GLN A 60 2.05 -18.59 40.62
CA GLN A 60 3.21 -19.01 41.39
C GLN A 60 4.17 -19.85 40.53
N ALA A 61 4.44 -19.32 39.31
CA ALA A 61 5.23 -20.00 38.31
C ALA A 61 6.67 -19.47 38.31
N ASP A 62 7.59 -20.31 37.88
CA ASP A 62 9.00 -19.95 37.72
C ASP A 62 9.23 -19.02 36.51
N SER A 63 8.53 -19.32 35.45
CA SER A 63 8.64 -18.56 34.19
C SER A 63 7.28 -18.36 33.51
N ALA A 64 7.15 -17.26 32.77
CA ALA A 64 6.02 -16.99 31.89
C ALA A 64 6.50 -16.33 30.59
N SER A 65 5.95 -16.72 29.46
CA SER A 65 6.30 -16.17 28.16
C SER A 65 5.10 -15.94 27.28
N LEU A 66 5.18 -14.89 26.45
CA LEU A 66 4.23 -14.56 25.41
C LEU A 66 4.97 -14.57 24.07
N LEU A 67 4.47 -15.41 23.15
CA LEU A 67 4.99 -15.53 21.81
C LEU A 67 3.92 -15.04 20.83
N LEU A 68 4.33 -14.25 19.84
CA LEU A 68 3.45 -13.79 18.76
C LEU A 68 3.85 -14.45 17.45
N LYS A 69 2.85 -14.72 16.63
CA LYS A 69 3.02 -15.27 15.29
C LYS A 69 3.41 -14.16 14.33
N GLU A 70 4.43 -14.37 13.54
CA GLU A 70 4.77 -13.51 12.40
C GLU A 70 3.84 -13.79 11.21
N ASP A 71 3.31 -12.74 10.60
CA ASP A 71 2.34 -12.86 9.50
C ASP A 71 2.95 -13.52 8.26
N ASP A 72 4.20 -13.18 7.90
CA ASP A 72 4.85 -13.64 6.67
C ASP A 72 5.30 -15.10 6.72
N THR A 73 5.80 -15.55 7.87
CA THR A 73 6.46 -16.86 8.01
C THR A 73 5.61 -17.86 8.79
N GLY A 74 4.71 -17.37 9.64
CA GLY A 74 3.97 -18.17 10.61
C GLY A 74 4.82 -18.66 11.79
N ASP A 75 6.08 -18.22 11.90
CA ASP A 75 6.97 -18.54 13.01
C ASP A 75 6.52 -17.82 14.29
N LEU A 76 6.80 -18.41 15.46
CA LEU A 76 6.54 -17.79 16.74
C LEU A 76 7.80 -17.10 17.28
N VAL A 77 7.65 -15.83 17.63
CA VAL A 77 8.73 -15.00 18.18
C VAL A 77 8.41 -14.63 19.62
N PHE A 78 9.38 -14.74 20.49
CA PHE A 78 9.23 -14.32 21.88
C PHE A 78 9.09 -12.80 21.98
N HIS A 79 7.91 -12.37 22.40
CA HIS A 79 7.64 -10.95 22.65
C HIS A 79 7.96 -10.56 24.08
N ILE A 80 7.61 -11.44 25.03
CA ILE A 80 7.93 -11.33 26.44
C ILE A 80 8.40 -12.70 26.93
N ALA A 81 9.46 -12.71 27.74
CA ALA A 81 9.96 -13.89 28.43
C ALA A 81 10.44 -13.47 29.82
N LEU A 82 9.81 -14.01 30.87
CA LEU A 82 10.06 -13.74 32.27
C LEU A 82 10.66 -14.99 32.94
N GLY A 83 11.58 -14.82 33.85
CA GLY A 83 12.31 -15.88 34.55
C GLY A 83 13.82 -15.69 34.42
N ASP A 84 14.60 -16.53 35.07
CA ASP A 84 16.06 -16.38 35.20
C ASP A 84 16.81 -16.36 33.86
N VAL A 85 16.27 -17.03 32.84
CA VAL A 85 16.84 -17.11 31.48
C VAL A 85 16.04 -16.32 30.44
N GLY A 86 15.05 -15.53 30.86
CA GLY A 86 14.10 -14.85 29.96
C GLY A 86 14.76 -13.86 28.99
N GLY A 87 15.80 -13.15 29.41
CA GLY A 87 16.52 -12.20 28.57
C GLY A 87 17.27 -12.87 27.41
N GLU A 88 17.96 -13.97 27.68
CA GLU A 88 18.72 -14.74 26.68
C GLU A 88 17.78 -15.41 25.65
N ILE A 89 16.63 -15.83 26.11
CA ILE A 89 15.60 -16.49 25.29
C ILE A 89 15.06 -15.55 24.22
N LYS A 90 14.75 -14.32 24.58
CA LYS A 90 14.13 -13.33 23.69
C LYS A 90 15.02 -12.98 22.47
N GLU A 91 16.33 -12.97 22.65
CA GLU A 91 17.27 -12.61 21.60
C GLU A 91 17.69 -13.80 20.71
N LEU A 92 17.69 -15.01 21.25
CA LEU A 92 18.29 -16.18 20.64
C LEU A 92 17.31 -17.13 19.94
N PHE A 93 16.01 -17.03 20.23
CA PHE A 93 15.10 -18.09 19.81
C PHE A 93 13.86 -17.62 19.04
N ARG A 94 13.69 -18.27 17.91
CA ARG A 94 12.49 -18.25 17.06
C ARG A 94 12.02 -19.70 16.89
N LEU A 95 10.75 -19.96 17.13
CA LEU A 95 10.17 -21.28 16.89
C LEU A 95 9.54 -21.33 15.51
N LYS A 96 9.93 -22.32 14.73
CA LYS A 96 9.32 -22.57 13.44
C LYS A 96 7.85 -22.94 13.60
N LYS A 97 7.04 -22.64 12.57
CA LYS A 97 5.64 -23.02 12.53
C LYS A 97 5.47 -24.51 12.92
N GLY A 98 4.59 -24.79 13.87
CA GLY A 98 4.33 -26.16 14.38
C GLY A 98 5.41 -26.72 15.30
N GLN A 99 6.50 -26.00 15.58
CA GLN A 99 7.59 -26.50 16.42
C GLN A 99 7.28 -26.42 17.91
N GLY A 100 7.43 -27.52 18.61
CA GLY A 100 7.26 -27.61 20.06
C GLY A 100 5.82 -27.47 20.51
N ILE A 101 5.62 -27.41 21.84
CA ILE A 101 4.28 -27.25 22.44
C ILE A 101 3.64 -25.92 22.03
N ALA A 102 4.43 -24.84 21.97
CA ALA A 102 3.93 -23.53 21.55
C ALA A 102 3.42 -23.57 20.11
N GLY A 103 4.17 -24.17 19.19
CA GLY A 103 3.76 -24.30 17.78
C GLY A 103 2.51 -25.18 17.62
N LEU A 104 2.42 -26.28 18.37
CA LEU A 104 1.24 -27.14 18.38
C LEU A 104 -0.01 -26.38 18.84
N VAL A 105 0.07 -25.63 19.95
CA VAL A 105 -1.04 -24.81 20.46
C VAL A 105 -1.40 -23.67 19.51
N ALA A 106 -0.42 -23.04 18.88
CA ALA A 106 -0.66 -21.99 17.92
C ALA A 106 -1.38 -22.48 16.66
N ASP A 107 -1.07 -23.69 16.20
CA ASP A 107 -1.67 -24.28 14.99
C ASP A 107 -3.05 -24.90 15.27
N THR A 108 -3.19 -25.63 16.38
CA THR A 108 -4.46 -26.29 16.74
C THR A 108 -5.46 -25.35 17.42
N GLY A 109 -4.96 -24.30 18.04
CA GLY A 109 -5.74 -23.40 18.87
C GLY A 109 -6.31 -24.09 20.12
N THR A 110 -5.78 -25.24 20.57
CA THR A 110 -6.24 -25.99 21.70
C THR A 110 -5.33 -25.75 22.91
N PRO A 111 -5.86 -25.29 24.06
CA PRO A 111 -5.08 -25.11 25.26
C PRO A 111 -4.53 -26.46 25.79
N LEU A 112 -3.33 -26.44 26.35
CA LEU A 112 -2.69 -27.61 26.93
C LEU A 112 -2.29 -27.36 28.40
N ASN A 113 -2.57 -28.36 29.25
CA ASN A 113 -2.07 -28.46 30.62
C ASN A 113 -1.20 -29.72 30.71
N ILE A 114 0.10 -29.56 30.92
CA ILE A 114 1.07 -30.66 30.91
C ILE A 114 1.75 -30.74 32.26
N ARG A 115 1.67 -31.93 32.89
CA ARG A 115 2.26 -32.17 34.22
C ARG A 115 3.77 -32.32 34.16
N ASP A 116 4.28 -33.08 33.19
CA ASP A 116 5.71 -33.14 32.85
C ASP A 116 5.87 -33.06 31.34
N VAL A 117 6.57 -32.02 30.85
CA VAL A 117 6.75 -31.79 29.43
C VAL A 117 7.58 -32.87 28.74
N TYR A 118 8.45 -33.58 29.48
CA TYR A 118 9.26 -34.66 28.95
C TYR A 118 8.45 -35.90 28.55
N ASP A 119 7.25 -36.05 29.10
CA ASP A 119 6.29 -37.11 28.74
C ASP A 119 5.45 -36.74 27.49
N HIS A 120 5.53 -35.48 27.02
CA HIS A 120 4.74 -34.99 25.88
C HIS A 120 5.53 -35.11 24.56
N PRO A 121 5.00 -35.80 23.53
CA PRO A 121 5.71 -36.09 22.29
C PRO A 121 6.08 -34.82 21.48
N GLY A 122 5.38 -33.72 21.70
CA GLY A 122 5.66 -32.43 21.04
C GLY A 122 6.73 -31.58 21.76
N PHE A 123 7.30 -32.02 22.87
CA PHE A 123 8.31 -31.26 23.58
C PHE A 123 9.68 -31.41 22.93
N SER A 124 10.39 -30.28 22.74
CA SER A 124 11.78 -30.27 22.33
C SER A 124 12.69 -29.85 23.48
N PRO A 125 13.60 -30.73 23.94
CA PRO A 125 14.52 -30.43 25.05
C PRO A 125 15.68 -29.52 24.66
N ASP A 126 15.77 -29.09 23.41
CA ASP A 126 16.88 -28.26 22.90
C ASP A 126 17.00 -26.92 23.65
N TYR A 127 15.88 -26.43 24.13
CA TYR A 127 15.79 -25.23 24.95
C TYR A 127 16.42 -25.41 26.30
N ASP A 128 15.96 -26.44 27.00
CA ASP A 128 16.47 -26.80 28.33
C ASP A 128 17.97 -27.07 28.30
N ARG A 129 18.45 -27.74 27.24
CA ARG A 129 19.89 -28.04 27.06
C ARG A 129 20.76 -26.78 26.84
N LYS A 130 20.25 -25.81 26.06
CA LYS A 130 20.98 -24.59 25.73
C LYS A 130 21.04 -23.60 26.90
N THR A 131 19.97 -23.54 27.68
CA THR A 131 19.83 -22.58 28.79
C THR A 131 20.18 -23.19 30.16
N ASN A 132 20.49 -24.48 30.22
CA ASN A 132 20.65 -25.25 31.46
C ASN A 132 19.42 -25.13 32.38
N TYR A 133 18.25 -24.93 31.80
CA TYR A 133 16.95 -24.84 32.50
C TYR A 133 16.23 -26.19 32.43
N ARG A 134 15.46 -26.52 33.44
CA ARG A 134 14.65 -27.75 33.46
C ARG A 134 13.17 -27.39 33.46
N THR A 135 12.53 -27.53 32.30
CA THR A 135 11.07 -27.43 32.20
C THR A 135 10.41 -28.68 32.74
N ARG A 136 9.40 -28.52 33.59
CA ARG A 136 8.57 -29.60 34.17
C ARG A 136 7.11 -29.42 33.79
N SER A 137 6.33 -28.72 34.62
CA SER A 137 4.92 -28.47 34.36
C SER A 137 4.74 -27.23 33.47
N MET A 138 3.75 -27.30 32.60
CA MET A 138 3.49 -26.20 31.65
C MET A 138 1.98 -26.02 31.39
N LEU A 139 1.52 -24.77 31.42
CA LEU A 139 0.30 -24.37 30.75
C LEU A 139 0.69 -23.67 29.45
N CYS A 140 0.06 -24.00 28.33
CA CYS A 140 0.21 -23.31 27.06
C CYS A 140 -1.17 -23.05 26.48
N VAL A 141 -1.51 -21.78 26.26
CA VAL A 141 -2.83 -21.35 25.77
C VAL A 141 -2.71 -20.44 24.56
N PRO A 142 -3.62 -20.54 23.58
CA PRO A 142 -3.60 -19.70 22.39
C PRO A 142 -4.13 -18.29 22.70
N LEU A 143 -3.53 -17.29 22.07
CA LEU A 143 -4.03 -15.93 21.98
C LEU A 143 -4.99 -15.85 20.78
N LYS A 144 -6.29 -15.94 21.03
CA LYS A 144 -7.31 -15.96 19.96
C LYS A 144 -8.08 -14.66 19.89
N ALA A 145 -8.10 -14.04 18.71
CA ALA A 145 -8.96 -12.91 18.40
C ALA A 145 -9.62 -13.11 17.02
N ARG A 146 -10.92 -12.85 16.92
CA ARG A 146 -11.71 -12.94 15.68
C ARG A 146 -11.54 -14.24 14.90
N GLY A 147 -11.38 -15.35 15.60
CA GLY A 147 -11.20 -16.69 15.00
C GLY A 147 -9.76 -17.03 14.60
N ASN A 148 -8.82 -16.09 14.70
CA ASN A 148 -7.40 -16.30 14.40
C ASN A 148 -6.58 -16.48 15.67
N THR A 149 -5.54 -17.31 15.60
CA THR A 149 -4.54 -17.42 16.67
C THR A 149 -3.38 -16.46 16.37
N LEU A 150 -3.23 -15.43 17.22
CA LEU A 150 -2.18 -14.42 17.11
C LEU A 150 -0.86 -14.86 17.74
N GLY A 151 -0.90 -15.85 18.61
CA GLY A 151 0.25 -16.32 19.35
C GLY A 151 -0.14 -17.25 20.48
N VAL A 152 0.73 -17.39 21.46
CA VAL A 152 0.50 -18.22 22.65
C VAL A 152 1.04 -17.58 23.92
N ILE A 153 0.43 -17.91 25.07
CA ILE A 153 0.98 -17.67 26.39
C ILE A 153 1.41 -19.00 26.98
N GLN A 154 2.59 -19.04 27.57
CA GLN A 154 3.12 -20.17 28.33
C GLN A 154 3.39 -19.74 29.77
N VAL A 155 3.02 -20.61 30.72
CA VAL A 155 3.36 -20.49 32.14
C VAL A 155 4.01 -21.80 32.56
N ILE A 156 5.21 -21.72 33.15
CA ILE A 156 6.13 -22.86 33.29
C ILE A 156 6.54 -23.02 34.74
N ASN A 157 6.63 -24.28 35.20
CA ASN A 157 7.13 -24.71 36.48
C ASN A 157 6.40 -24.08 37.67
N LYS A 158 5.27 -24.66 38.07
CA LYS A 158 4.59 -24.30 39.31
C LYS A 158 5.49 -24.57 40.51
N GLN A 159 5.67 -23.55 41.36
CA GLN A 159 6.59 -23.59 42.49
C GLN A 159 6.00 -24.11 43.78
N THR A 160 4.66 -24.26 43.85
CA THR A 160 3.95 -24.73 45.04
C THR A 160 3.24 -26.08 44.80
N ALA A 161 3.04 -26.83 45.86
CA ALA A 161 2.29 -28.10 45.76
C ALA A 161 0.92 -27.90 45.12
N PRO A 162 0.51 -28.80 44.25
CA PRO A 162 1.07 -30.10 43.88
C PRO A 162 2.19 -30.06 42.80
N PHE A 163 2.85 -28.92 42.55
CA PHE A 163 3.95 -28.68 41.57
C PHE A 163 3.55 -28.93 40.10
N HIS A 164 2.25 -28.97 39.84
CA HIS A 164 1.64 -28.95 38.51
C HIS A 164 0.38 -28.10 38.54
N PHE A 165 -0.02 -27.60 37.35
CA PHE A 165 -1.19 -26.73 37.23
C PHE A 165 -2.50 -27.53 37.26
N THR A 166 -3.55 -26.89 37.75
CA THR A 166 -4.91 -27.47 37.84
C THR A 166 -5.73 -27.11 36.58
N GLY A 167 -6.92 -27.74 36.44
CA GLY A 167 -7.87 -27.39 35.39
C GLY A 167 -8.44 -25.96 35.53
N GLU A 168 -8.69 -25.53 36.78
CA GLU A 168 -9.14 -24.14 37.06
C GLU A 168 -8.10 -23.10 36.66
N GLU A 169 -6.81 -23.39 36.89
CA GLU A 169 -5.72 -22.50 36.45
C GLU A 169 -5.62 -22.44 34.93
N LEU A 170 -5.88 -23.55 34.22
CA LEU A 170 -5.96 -23.52 32.76
C LEU A 170 -7.08 -22.60 32.29
N GLU A 171 -8.29 -22.68 32.82
CA GLU A 171 -9.43 -21.83 32.47
C GLU A 171 -9.15 -20.36 32.78
N MET A 172 -8.49 -20.06 33.89
CA MET A 172 -8.05 -18.72 34.24
C MET A 172 -7.04 -18.15 33.20
N LEU A 173 -6.05 -18.96 32.80
CA LEU A 173 -5.07 -18.55 31.83
C LEU A 173 -5.70 -18.33 30.44
N VAL A 174 -6.68 -19.16 30.07
CA VAL A 174 -7.46 -18.96 28.81
C VAL A 174 -8.21 -17.63 28.84
N THR A 175 -8.78 -17.25 29.98
CA THR A 175 -9.47 -15.94 30.12
C THR A 175 -8.50 -14.78 29.99
N ILE A 176 -7.33 -14.85 30.64
CA ILE A 176 -6.26 -13.83 30.52
C ILE A 176 -5.77 -13.75 29.07
N ALA A 177 -5.51 -14.89 28.45
CA ALA A 177 -5.05 -14.96 27.05
C ALA A 177 -6.08 -14.37 26.07
N SER A 178 -7.37 -14.59 26.32
CA SER A 178 -8.45 -14.02 25.50
C SER A 178 -8.47 -12.49 25.59
N SER A 179 -8.34 -11.93 26.79
CA SER A 179 -8.27 -10.47 27.01
C SER A 179 -7.01 -9.86 26.39
N ALA A 180 -5.86 -10.52 26.57
CA ALA A 180 -4.59 -10.09 25.96
C ALA A 180 -4.67 -10.14 24.43
N ALA A 181 -5.29 -11.17 23.85
CA ALA A 181 -5.46 -11.29 22.40
C ALA A 181 -6.28 -10.15 21.80
N VAL A 182 -7.38 -9.76 22.46
CA VAL A 182 -8.19 -8.60 22.02
C VAL A 182 -7.38 -7.30 22.07
N ALA A 183 -6.60 -7.08 23.12
CA ALA A 183 -5.74 -5.89 23.22
C ALA A 183 -4.68 -5.85 22.13
N ILE A 184 -4.02 -6.99 21.84
CA ILE A 184 -3.02 -7.11 20.77
C ILE A 184 -3.66 -6.85 19.41
N ASP A 185 -4.79 -7.50 19.09
CA ASP A 185 -5.51 -7.32 17.83
C ASP A 185 -5.92 -5.85 17.62
N THR A 186 -6.48 -5.22 18.64
CA THR A 186 -6.87 -3.82 18.61
C THR A 186 -5.67 -2.90 18.36
N ALA A 187 -4.55 -3.11 19.05
CA ALA A 187 -3.36 -2.30 18.89
C ALA A 187 -2.72 -2.47 17.50
N GLN A 188 -2.70 -3.69 16.96
CA GLN A 188 -2.21 -3.96 15.59
C GLN A 188 -3.09 -3.27 14.54
N MET A 189 -4.42 -3.33 14.72
CA MET A 189 -5.35 -2.62 13.84
C MET A 189 -5.16 -1.10 13.88
N HIS A 190 -5.06 -0.51 15.07
CA HIS A 190 -4.80 0.92 15.22
C HIS A 190 -3.49 1.33 14.53
N LYS A 191 -2.42 0.56 14.70
CA LYS A 191 -1.14 0.83 14.05
C LYS A 191 -1.24 0.76 12.53
N SER A 192 -1.99 -0.20 11.99
CA SER A 192 -2.20 -0.32 10.54
C SER A 192 -3.04 0.83 9.96
N ILE A 193 -4.08 1.28 10.68
CA ILE A 193 -4.91 2.43 10.31
C ILE A 193 -4.07 3.70 10.27
N ILE A 194 -3.32 4.00 11.35
CA ILE A 194 -2.46 5.20 11.41
C ILE A 194 -1.43 5.18 10.28
N ARG A 195 -0.83 4.02 10.01
CA ARG A 195 0.14 3.89 8.92
C ARG A 195 -0.50 4.16 7.55
N LYS A 196 -1.72 3.66 7.34
CA LYS A 196 -2.48 3.89 6.10
C LYS A 196 -2.83 5.36 5.94
N GLU A 197 -3.38 6.01 6.97
CA GLU A 197 -3.72 7.43 6.95
C GLU A 197 -2.49 8.32 6.70
N THR A 198 -1.35 7.99 7.33
CA THR A 198 -0.09 8.71 7.09
C THR A 198 0.35 8.58 5.64
N LEU A 199 0.32 7.35 5.09
CA LEU A 199 0.69 7.11 3.70
C LEU A 199 -0.25 7.83 2.72
N GLU A 200 -1.56 7.80 2.95
CA GLU A 200 -2.54 8.51 2.13
C GLU A 200 -2.29 10.04 2.16
N ARG A 201 -1.97 10.58 3.33
CA ARG A 201 -1.62 12.00 3.48
C ARG A 201 -0.34 12.37 2.73
N ASP A 202 0.70 11.54 2.83
CA ASP A 202 1.97 11.76 2.13
C ASP A 202 1.79 11.70 0.61
N LEU A 203 0.94 10.80 0.11
CA LEU A 203 0.59 10.71 -1.31
C LEU A 203 -0.21 11.93 -1.78
N LEU A 204 -1.14 12.47 -0.98
CA LEU A 204 -1.87 13.70 -1.32
C LEU A 204 -0.91 14.90 -1.43
N LEU A 205 0.03 15.05 -0.50
CA LEU A 205 1.07 16.09 -0.59
C LEU A 205 1.96 15.91 -1.83
N ALA A 206 2.35 14.68 -2.15
CA ALA A 206 3.11 14.39 -3.36
C ALA A 206 2.35 14.76 -4.63
N ARG A 207 1.03 14.54 -4.66
CA ARG A 207 0.12 14.95 -5.74
C ARG A 207 0.09 16.47 -5.91
N GLU A 208 -0.06 17.23 -4.82
CA GLU A 208 -0.07 18.70 -4.87
C GLU A 208 1.26 19.23 -5.45
N VAL A 209 2.38 18.68 -5.00
CA VAL A 209 3.71 19.02 -5.54
C VAL A 209 3.79 18.68 -7.01
N GLN A 210 3.35 17.49 -7.42
CA GLN A 210 3.37 17.07 -8.82
C GLN A 210 2.52 17.98 -9.71
N GLN A 211 1.31 18.33 -9.28
CA GLN A 211 0.43 19.24 -10.01
C GLN A 211 1.04 20.62 -10.23
N SER A 212 1.94 21.06 -9.35
CA SER A 212 2.65 22.33 -9.53
C SER A 212 3.63 22.33 -10.72
N PHE A 213 4.00 21.17 -11.26
CA PHE A 213 4.82 21.05 -12.49
C PHE A 213 4.00 21.06 -13.77
N LEU A 214 2.68 20.89 -13.67
CA LEU A 214 1.74 21.05 -14.78
C LEU A 214 1.32 22.53 -14.89
N PRO A 215 0.87 23.00 -16.09
CA PRO A 215 0.40 24.36 -16.23
C PRO A 215 -0.76 24.67 -15.27
N GLY A 216 -0.59 25.66 -14.41
CA GLY A 216 -1.66 26.12 -13.52
C GLY A 216 -2.80 26.83 -14.26
N THR A 217 -2.49 27.45 -15.40
CA THR A 217 -3.43 28.10 -16.32
C THR A 217 -3.06 27.78 -17.75
N LEU A 218 -4.09 27.61 -18.59
CA LEU A 218 -3.86 27.41 -20.02
C LEU A 218 -3.49 28.76 -20.69
N PRO A 219 -2.78 28.73 -21.84
CA PRO A 219 -2.42 29.95 -22.55
C PRO A 219 -3.66 30.73 -22.99
N GLU A 220 -3.67 32.04 -22.74
CA GLU A 220 -4.65 32.98 -23.29
C GLU A 220 -4.06 33.70 -24.48
N ILE A 221 -4.24 33.15 -25.69
CA ILE A 221 -3.67 33.67 -26.92
C ILE A 221 -4.80 34.11 -27.85
N PRO A 222 -4.82 35.38 -28.31
CA PRO A 222 -5.80 35.84 -29.31
C PRO A 222 -5.77 34.95 -30.54
N GLY A 223 -6.96 34.58 -31.06
CA GLY A 223 -7.05 33.71 -32.21
C GLY A 223 -6.94 32.21 -31.92
N TYR A 224 -6.66 31.82 -30.71
CA TYR A 224 -6.57 30.41 -30.31
C TYR A 224 -7.46 30.09 -29.13
N GLY A 225 -7.82 28.82 -29.03
CA GLY A 225 -8.52 28.22 -27.87
C GLY A 225 -7.75 26.99 -27.38
N PHE A 226 -7.69 26.77 -26.09
CA PHE A 226 -7.01 25.65 -25.47
C PHE A 226 -7.89 24.99 -24.43
N ALA A 227 -7.82 23.67 -24.33
CA ALA A 227 -8.37 22.90 -23.22
C ALA A 227 -7.41 21.75 -22.90
N ALA A 228 -7.31 21.39 -21.63
CA ALA A 228 -6.48 20.26 -21.21
C ALA A 228 -7.07 19.56 -19.99
N LEU A 229 -6.80 18.28 -19.88
CA LEU A 229 -7.16 17.43 -18.77
C LEU A 229 -5.99 16.50 -18.48
N ASN A 230 -5.62 16.37 -17.21
CA ASN A 230 -4.72 15.33 -16.72
C ASN A 230 -5.38 14.66 -15.51
N ARG A 231 -5.60 13.37 -15.59
CA ARG A 231 -6.22 12.54 -14.54
C ARG A 231 -5.37 11.30 -14.30
N PRO A 232 -4.58 11.27 -13.25
CA PRO A 232 -3.81 10.09 -12.88
C PRO A 232 -4.68 8.87 -12.58
N ALA A 233 -4.18 7.67 -12.87
CA ALA A 233 -4.81 6.40 -12.50
C ALA A 233 -4.71 6.12 -10.99
N LEU A 234 -3.60 6.50 -10.39
CA LEU A 234 -3.32 6.48 -8.96
C LEU A 234 -3.36 7.91 -8.40
N GLU A 235 -2.91 8.08 -7.17
CA GLU A 235 -2.80 9.42 -6.56
C GLU A 235 -1.85 10.33 -7.32
N ILE A 236 -0.81 9.76 -7.94
CA ILE A 236 0.21 10.44 -8.75
C ILE A 236 0.50 9.64 -10.01
N GLY A 237 0.76 10.35 -11.14
CA GLY A 237 0.91 9.77 -12.47
C GLY A 237 2.28 10.01 -13.12
N GLY A 238 2.48 9.39 -14.29
CA GLY A 238 3.63 9.58 -15.17
C GLY A 238 3.38 10.60 -16.27
N ASP A 239 2.13 10.82 -16.63
CA ASP A 239 1.70 11.72 -17.69
C ASP A 239 1.93 13.19 -17.36
N PHE A 240 2.35 13.94 -18.37
CA PHE A 240 2.49 15.39 -18.25
C PHE A 240 2.26 16.11 -19.58
N TYR A 241 1.86 17.36 -19.50
CA TYR A 241 1.82 18.28 -20.63
C TYR A 241 2.30 19.66 -20.19
N ASN A 242 2.76 20.47 -21.14
CA ASN A 242 3.12 21.85 -20.87
C ASN A 242 3.03 22.72 -22.13
N PHE A 243 3.02 24.05 -21.89
CA PHE A 243 3.03 25.07 -22.92
C PHE A 243 4.19 26.04 -22.63
N PHE A 244 4.99 26.37 -23.67
CA PHE A 244 6.15 27.24 -23.53
C PHE A 244 6.04 28.39 -24.52
N SER A 245 6.02 29.64 -24.05
CA SER A 245 6.20 30.79 -24.92
C SER A 245 7.62 30.80 -25.47
N LEU A 246 7.75 30.78 -26.77
CA LEU A 246 9.01 30.78 -27.49
C LEU A 246 9.21 32.14 -28.20
N PRO A 247 10.45 32.52 -28.58
CA PRO A 247 10.70 33.71 -29.41
C PRO A 247 9.92 33.67 -30.73
N ASP A 248 9.77 34.83 -31.38
CA ASP A 248 9.14 35.01 -32.70
C ASP A 248 7.68 34.57 -32.74
N ASN A 249 6.90 34.93 -31.71
CA ASN A 249 5.46 34.62 -31.58
C ASN A 249 5.11 33.13 -31.75
N ARG A 250 5.93 32.24 -31.17
CA ARG A 250 5.77 30.81 -31.25
C ARG A 250 5.38 30.19 -29.90
N LEU A 251 4.65 29.10 -29.94
CA LEU A 251 4.24 28.32 -28.78
C LEU A 251 4.76 26.88 -28.88
N GLY A 252 5.59 26.49 -27.91
CA GLY A 252 5.95 25.08 -27.72
C GLY A 252 4.87 24.35 -26.95
N ILE A 253 4.46 23.18 -27.42
CA ILE A 253 3.46 22.32 -26.79
C ILE A 253 4.07 20.94 -26.64
N VAL A 254 4.03 20.38 -25.43
CA VAL A 254 4.54 19.05 -25.14
C VAL A 254 3.48 18.20 -24.47
N LEU A 255 3.42 16.93 -24.81
CA LEU A 255 2.70 15.86 -24.11
C LEU A 255 3.63 14.67 -24.00
N GLY A 256 3.73 14.07 -22.84
CA GLY A 256 4.58 12.89 -22.59
C GLY A 256 4.01 11.98 -21.55
N ASP A 257 4.43 10.72 -21.64
CA ASP A 257 4.13 9.68 -20.68
C ASP A 257 5.41 8.95 -20.26
N VAL A 258 5.64 8.87 -18.96
CA VAL A 258 6.80 8.23 -18.34
C VAL A 258 6.47 6.77 -18.05
N SER A 259 7.28 5.85 -18.55
CA SER A 259 7.14 4.42 -18.30
C SER A 259 7.11 4.09 -16.82
N GLY A 260 6.12 3.27 -16.42
CA GLY A 260 5.91 2.88 -15.03
C GLY A 260 4.86 3.73 -14.32
N LYS A 261 4.61 3.46 -13.04
CA LYS A 261 3.54 4.11 -12.27
C LYS A 261 4.01 4.49 -10.87
N GLY A 262 3.26 5.39 -10.25
CA GLY A 262 3.48 5.80 -8.86
C GLY A 262 4.66 6.77 -8.68
N ILE A 263 5.26 6.76 -7.49
CA ILE A 263 6.22 7.78 -7.03
C ILE A 263 7.43 7.92 -7.95
N ALA A 264 7.97 6.81 -8.48
CA ALA A 264 9.17 6.86 -9.32
C ALA A 264 8.90 7.57 -10.66
N ALA A 265 7.81 7.23 -11.35
CA ALA A 265 7.39 7.86 -12.59
C ALA A 265 7.08 9.36 -12.39
N SER A 266 6.38 9.69 -11.31
CA SER A 266 6.01 11.05 -10.94
C SER A 266 7.22 11.96 -10.68
N LEU A 267 8.21 11.49 -9.91
CA LEU A 267 9.44 12.26 -9.66
C LEU A 267 10.27 12.43 -10.94
N PHE A 268 10.28 11.40 -11.78
CA PHE A 268 10.97 11.46 -13.07
C PHE A 268 10.28 12.48 -14.01
N MET A 269 8.95 12.48 -14.07
CA MET A 269 8.14 13.44 -14.82
C MET A 269 8.41 14.87 -14.37
N ALA A 270 8.36 15.16 -13.07
CA ALA A 270 8.58 16.50 -12.52
C ALA A 270 9.94 17.07 -12.94
N ARG A 271 10.98 16.24 -12.87
CA ARG A 271 12.32 16.62 -13.35
C ARG A 271 12.33 16.84 -14.85
N LEU A 272 11.77 15.89 -15.61
CA LEU A 272 11.76 15.94 -17.07
C LEU A 272 11.06 17.18 -17.61
N THR A 273 9.94 17.59 -17.01
CA THR A 273 9.22 18.81 -17.37
C THR A 273 10.13 20.04 -17.29
N SER A 274 10.93 20.17 -16.23
CA SER A 274 11.88 21.27 -16.05
C SER A 274 13.03 21.20 -17.08
N ASP A 275 13.56 20.02 -17.32
CA ASP A 275 14.65 19.81 -18.31
C ASP A 275 14.14 20.12 -19.73
N ILE A 276 12.93 19.70 -20.10
CA ILE A 276 12.30 20.01 -21.39
C ILE A 276 12.11 21.52 -21.55
N GLN A 277 11.59 22.21 -20.56
CA GLN A 277 11.40 23.66 -20.59
C GLN A 277 12.72 24.39 -20.84
N HIS A 278 13.78 23.98 -20.18
CA HIS A 278 15.12 24.55 -20.40
C HIS A 278 15.61 24.32 -21.82
N HIS A 279 15.50 23.11 -22.35
CA HIS A 279 15.94 22.78 -23.71
C HIS A 279 15.05 23.39 -24.79
N ALA A 280 13.75 23.62 -24.55
CA ALA A 280 12.85 24.28 -25.49
C ALA A 280 13.27 25.75 -25.79
N LEU A 281 13.83 26.44 -24.79
CA LEU A 281 14.35 27.80 -24.95
C LEU A 281 15.66 27.84 -25.75
N LEU A 282 16.43 26.75 -25.76
CA LEU A 282 17.70 26.66 -26.47
C LEU A 282 17.56 26.11 -27.90
N ASN A 283 16.61 25.17 -28.08
CA ASN A 283 16.38 24.47 -29.34
C ASN A 283 14.98 24.76 -29.88
N HIS A 284 14.95 25.61 -30.91
CA HIS A 284 13.69 26.04 -31.54
C HIS A 284 13.15 25.05 -32.60
N GLN A 285 13.84 23.95 -32.82
CA GLN A 285 13.38 22.85 -33.69
C GLN A 285 12.95 21.65 -32.84
N PRO A 286 11.79 21.06 -33.08
CA PRO A 286 11.30 19.90 -32.28
C PRO A 286 12.27 18.71 -32.27
N SER A 287 12.87 18.36 -33.41
CA SER A 287 13.84 17.26 -33.48
C SER A 287 15.08 17.52 -32.60
N GLY A 288 15.60 18.75 -32.59
CA GLY A 288 16.78 19.11 -31.79
C GLY A 288 16.49 19.06 -30.27
N LEU A 289 15.28 19.41 -29.85
CA LEU A 289 14.86 19.22 -28.46
C LEU A 289 14.83 17.72 -28.09
N MET A 290 14.23 16.87 -28.94
CA MET A 290 14.17 15.43 -28.71
C MET A 290 15.56 14.80 -28.56
N GLU A 291 16.52 15.19 -29.43
CA GLU A 291 17.91 14.71 -29.37
C GLU A 291 18.62 15.12 -28.07
N ALA A 292 18.43 16.37 -27.66
CA ALA A 292 19.03 16.91 -26.44
C ALA A 292 18.48 16.21 -25.20
N VAL A 293 17.15 16.07 -25.11
CA VAL A 293 16.47 15.37 -24.00
C VAL A 293 16.85 13.89 -23.99
N ASN A 294 16.88 13.21 -25.14
CA ASN A 294 17.31 11.81 -25.23
C ASN A 294 18.74 11.61 -24.70
N THR A 295 19.66 12.48 -25.12
CA THR A 295 21.06 12.44 -24.68
C THR A 295 21.17 12.58 -23.17
N MET A 296 20.46 13.55 -22.60
CA MET A 296 20.41 13.77 -21.16
C MET A 296 19.83 12.57 -20.41
N LEU A 297 18.73 12.00 -20.90
CA LEU A 297 18.09 10.83 -20.27
C LEU A 297 19.00 9.61 -20.29
N CYS A 298 19.62 9.29 -21.43
CA CYS A 298 20.54 8.14 -21.53
C CYS A 298 21.76 8.25 -20.61
N GLN A 299 22.22 9.47 -20.31
CA GLN A 299 23.33 9.70 -19.36
C GLN A 299 22.91 9.53 -17.89
N ARG A 300 21.66 9.72 -17.56
CA ARG A 300 21.16 9.89 -16.19
C ARG A 300 20.08 8.90 -15.78
N ALA A 301 19.42 8.24 -16.72
CA ALA A 301 18.36 7.28 -16.42
C ALA A 301 18.95 6.06 -15.68
N ARG A 302 18.60 5.93 -14.41
CA ARG A 302 18.80 4.71 -13.63
C ARG A 302 17.48 3.97 -13.64
N HIS A 303 17.52 2.64 -13.65
CA HIS A 303 16.35 1.76 -13.56
C HIS A 303 15.55 1.51 -14.85
N GLY A 304 16.10 1.81 -16.04
CA GLY A 304 15.47 1.47 -17.31
C GLY A 304 14.17 2.21 -17.64
N MET A 305 13.96 3.37 -17.02
CA MET A 305 12.81 4.24 -17.32
C MET A 305 13.01 4.94 -18.65
N PHE A 306 11.95 5.00 -19.45
CA PHE A 306 11.89 5.69 -20.73
C PHE A 306 10.65 6.59 -20.79
N VAL A 307 10.56 7.43 -21.80
CA VAL A 307 9.45 8.38 -21.96
C VAL A 307 8.98 8.36 -23.40
N THR A 308 7.69 8.23 -23.62
CA THR A 308 7.07 8.57 -24.88
C THR A 308 6.75 10.06 -24.88
N LEU A 309 7.14 10.78 -25.94
CA LEU A 309 7.02 12.23 -25.99
C LEU A 309 6.62 12.71 -27.38
N ILE A 310 5.69 13.66 -27.40
CA ILE A 310 5.41 14.47 -28.58
C ILE A 310 5.69 15.93 -28.23
N TYR A 311 6.44 16.61 -29.10
CA TYR A 311 6.72 18.03 -28.98
C TYR A 311 6.41 18.74 -30.27
N MET A 312 5.70 19.86 -30.15
CA MET A 312 5.22 20.65 -31.27
C MET A 312 5.60 22.13 -31.05
N VAL A 313 6.02 22.81 -32.10
CA VAL A 313 6.23 24.25 -32.12
C VAL A 313 5.25 24.87 -33.11
N LEU A 314 4.28 25.63 -32.59
CA LEU A 314 3.26 26.35 -33.35
C LEU A 314 3.68 27.80 -33.57
N ASP A 315 3.66 28.23 -34.82
CA ASP A 315 3.75 29.63 -35.22
C ASP A 315 2.34 30.24 -35.11
N LEU A 316 2.19 31.23 -34.24
CA LEU A 316 0.89 31.80 -33.89
C LEU A 316 0.35 32.75 -34.98
N ASP A 317 1.20 33.28 -35.82
CA ASP A 317 0.77 34.19 -36.93
C ASP A 317 0.21 33.39 -38.11
N THR A 318 0.90 32.30 -38.47
CA THR A 318 0.52 31.51 -39.66
C THR A 318 -0.36 30.32 -39.36
N GLY A 319 -0.31 29.76 -38.11
CA GLY A 319 -0.92 28.51 -37.75
C GLY A 319 -0.14 27.28 -38.24
N CYS A 320 1.06 27.48 -38.79
CA CYS A 320 1.97 26.41 -39.15
C CYS A 320 2.60 25.83 -37.90
N PHE A 321 2.69 24.49 -37.80
CA PHE A 321 3.38 23.84 -36.70
C PHE A 321 4.34 22.76 -37.18
N LYS A 322 5.45 22.62 -36.48
CA LYS A 322 6.40 21.53 -36.63
C LYS A 322 6.26 20.59 -35.47
N LEU A 323 6.24 19.30 -35.75
CA LEU A 323 6.01 18.24 -34.79
C LEU A 323 7.12 17.19 -34.88
N SER A 324 7.65 16.76 -33.73
CA SER A 324 8.51 15.58 -33.58
C SER A 324 7.91 14.60 -32.55
N ASN A 325 8.06 13.32 -32.83
CA ASN A 325 7.43 12.24 -32.04
C ASN A 325 8.47 11.18 -31.64
N ALA A 326 8.61 10.96 -30.35
CA ALA A 326 9.47 9.94 -29.73
C ALA A 326 8.62 8.82 -29.11
N GLY A 327 8.08 7.96 -29.94
CA GLY A 327 7.32 6.78 -29.51
C GLY A 327 5.91 7.04 -29.00
N HIS A 328 5.43 8.28 -29.03
CA HIS A 328 4.11 8.65 -28.52
C HIS A 328 2.99 8.40 -29.56
N LEU A 329 1.73 8.50 -29.12
CA LEU A 329 0.58 8.44 -30.03
C LEU A 329 0.50 9.71 -30.90
N PHE A 330 0.08 9.55 -32.15
CA PHE A 330 -0.08 10.70 -33.05
C PHE A 330 -1.34 11.52 -32.69
N PRO A 331 -1.27 12.85 -32.77
CA PRO A 331 -2.43 13.70 -32.52
C PRO A 331 -3.51 13.55 -33.60
N ILE A 332 -4.73 13.90 -33.23
CA ILE A 332 -5.88 13.91 -34.15
C ILE A 332 -6.26 15.35 -34.46
N CYS A 333 -6.37 15.68 -35.74
CA CYS A 333 -6.94 16.93 -36.22
C CYS A 333 -8.38 16.70 -36.68
N SER A 334 -9.31 17.52 -36.20
CA SER A 334 -10.73 17.50 -36.61
C SER A 334 -11.17 18.85 -37.12
N ASP A 335 -11.99 18.85 -38.17
CA ASP A 335 -12.67 20.03 -38.70
C ASP A 335 -14.14 20.12 -38.24
N GLY A 336 -14.57 19.23 -37.38
CA GLY A 336 -15.94 19.11 -36.86
C GLY A 336 -16.83 18.10 -37.64
N GLU A 337 -16.39 17.64 -38.81
CA GLU A 337 -17.07 16.61 -39.60
C GLU A 337 -16.25 15.31 -39.66
N GLN A 338 -14.96 15.48 -39.83
CA GLN A 338 -14.00 14.38 -39.96
C GLN A 338 -12.78 14.61 -39.10
N SER A 339 -12.16 13.52 -38.66
CA SER A 339 -10.90 13.57 -37.94
C SER A 339 -9.83 12.74 -38.64
N VAL A 340 -8.62 13.28 -38.67
CA VAL A 340 -7.45 12.68 -39.31
C VAL A 340 -6.30 12.65 -38.32
N GLN A 341 -5.60 11.53 -38.28
CA GLN A 341 -4.37 11.39 -37.49
C GLN A 341 -3.23 12.17 -38.19
N MET A 342 -2.47 12.96 -37.42
CA MET A 342 -1.41 13.82 -37.94
C MET A 342 -0.05 13.25 -37.63
N GLY A 343 0.71 12.88 -38.68
CA GLY A 343 2.06 12.31 -38.61
C GLY A 343 2.20 11.01 -39.41
N ALA A 344 3.41 10.63 -39.66
CA ALA A 344 3.76 9.41 -40.38
C ALA A 344 4.64 8.48 -39.53
N ASP A 345 4.43 7.18 -39.64
CA ASP A 345 5.25 6.18 -38.93
C ASP A 345 6.74 6.26 -39.31
N SER A 346 7.05 6.75 -40.51
CA SER A 346 8.43 6.92 -40.97
C SER A 346 9.21 8.02 -40.23
N THR A 347 8.51 8.95 -39.56
CA THR A 347 9.11 10.05 -38.79
C THR A 347 9.04 9.84 -37.30
N LYS A 348 8.29 8.82 -36.83
CA LYS A 348 8.17 8.43 -35.44
C LYS A 348 9.46 7.76 -34.96
N GLY A 349 10.16 8.40 -34.02
CA GLY A 349 11.33 7.82 -33.35
C GLY A 349 10.95 6.86 -32.21
N PRO A 350 11.91 6.12 -31.67
CA PRO A 350 11.70 5.33 -30.45
C PRO A 350 11.54 6.24 -29.23
N PRO A 351 10.98 5.73 -28.11
CA PRO A 351 10.89 6.47 -26.84
C PRO A 351 12.25 7.00 -26.37
N LEU A 352 12.25 8.14 -25.68
CA LEU A 352 13.45 8.77 -25.16
C LEU A 352 14.03 7.98 -23.97
N GLY A 353 15.36 7.95 -23.88
CA GLY A 353 16.07 7.29 -22.77
C GLY A 353 16.38 5.82 -22.98
N ILE A 354 15.98 5.21 -24.13
CA ILE A 354 16.24 3.78 -24.45
C ILE A 354 17.64 3.63 -25.03
N LEU A 355 17.97 4.43 -26.06
CA LEU A 355 19.23 4.32 -26.80
C LEU A 355 19.89 5.70 -26.95
N PRO A 356 21.20 5.82 -26.68
CA PRO A 356 21.92 7.07 -26.91
C PRO A 356 22.16 7.32 -28.40
N GLY A 357 22.36 8.61 -28.76
CA GLY A 357 22.75 9.02 -30.12
C GLY A 357 21.67 8.88 -31.18
N LEU A 358 20.40 8.78 -30.77
CA LEU A 358 19.26 8.75 -31.69
C LEU A 358 19.07 10.16 -32.32
N THR A 359 18.70 10.15 -33.62
CA THR A 359 18.18 11.32 -34.33
C THR A 359 16.68 11.19 -34.50
N PHE A 360 15.97 12.32 -34.45
CA PHE A 360 14.51 12.34 -34.54
C PHE A 360 14.08 13.14 -35.78
N GLY A 361 13.06 12.60 -36.47
CA GLY A 361 12.40 13.29 -37.58
C GLY A 361 11.50 14.43 -37.05
N GLN A 362 11.15 15.33 -37.96
CA GLN A 362 10.07 16.31 -37.73
C GLN A 362 9.24 16.49 -38.99
N GLU A 363 7.98 16.81 -38.82
CA GLU A 363 7.03 17.07 -39.88
C GLU A 363 6.42 18.46 -39.70
N GLU A 364 5.98 19.07 -40.79
CA GLU A 364 5.37 20.39 -40.82
C GLU A 364 3.93 20.28 -41.30
N PHE A 365 3.01 20.92 -40.56
CA PHE A 365 1.58 20.93 -40.83
C PHE A 365 1.03 22.34 -40.65
N THR A 366 -0.20 22.56 -41.12
CA THR A 366 -0.90 23.81 -40.90
C THR A 366 -2.22 23.53 -40.21
N LEU A 367 -2.49 24.21 -39.11
CA LEU A 367 -3.76 24.22 -38.42
C LEU A 367 -4.63 25.31 -39.04
N ALA A 368 -5.60 24.94 -39.87
CA ALA A 368 -6.52 25.87 -40.49
C ALA A 368 -7.49 26.50 -39.49
N PRO A 369 -8.01 27.72 -39.74
CA PRO A 369 -9.03 28.30 -38.89
C PRO A 369 -10.26 27.37 -38.78
N GLY A 370 -10.74 27.13 -37.56
CA GLY A 370 -11.82 26.22 -37.23
C GLY A 370 -11.40 24.79 -36.94
N GLN A 371 -10.17 24.39 -37.26
CA GLN A 371 -9.67 23.07 -36.93
C GLN A 371 -9.22 22.95 -35.47
N VAL A 372 -9.44 21.78 -34.90
CA VAL A 372 -9.01 21.41 -33.54
C VAL A 372 -8.00 20.28 -33.62
N LEU A 373 -6.85 20.47 -33.01
CA LEU A 373 -5.82 19.45 -32.82
C LEU A 373 -5.90 18.91 -31.40
N THR A 374 -6.00 17.60 -31.26
CA THR A 374 -6.08 16.91 -29.95
C THR A 374 -4.92 15.92 -29.80
N LEU A 375 -4.11 16.13 -28.76
CA LEU A 375 -3.08 15.22 -28.27
C LEU A 375 -3.67 14.40 -27.10
N TYR A 376 -3.26 13.16 -26.95
CA TYR A 376 -3.79 12.26 -25.93
C TYR A 376 -2.77 11.17 -25.57
N THR A 377 -2.88 10.62 -24.36
CA THR A 377 -2.07 9.49 -23.90
C THR A 377 -2.83 8.17 -24.09
N ASP A 378 -2.13 7.05 -23.96
CA ASP A 378 -2.66 5.71 -24.20
C ASP A 378 -3.78 5.32 -23.21
N GLY A 379 -3.78 5.90 -21.99
CA GLY A 379 -4.88 5.71 -21.04
C GLY A 379 -6.26 6.07 -21.57
N VAL A 380 -6.35 6.89 -22.65
CA VAL A 380 -7.60 7.16 -23.34
C VAL A 380 -8.02 5.96 -24.18
N THR A 381 -7.12 5.45 -25.02
CA THR A 381 -7.42 4.36 -25.97
C THR A 381 -7.34 2.98 -25.33
N GLU A 382 -6.53 2.81 -24.31
CA GLU A 382 -6.37 1.55 -23.57
C GLU A 382 -7.34 1.40 -22.38
N ALA A 383 -8.24 2.36 -22.17
CA ALA A 383 -9.33 2.25 -21.21
C ALA A 383 -10.16 0.99 -21.48
N LYS A 384 -10.45 0.20 -20.45
CA LYS A 384 -11.14 -1.10 -20.56
C LYS A 384 -12.52 -1.05 -19.94
N ASN A 385 -13.46 -1.74 -20.57
CA ASN A 385 -14.77 -2.02 -19.98
C ASN A 385 -14.75 -3.31 -19.14
N SER A 386 -15.86 -3.65 -18.53
CA SER A 386 -16.03 -4.88 -17.72
C SER A 386 -15.79 -6.19 -18.50
N ALA A 387 -15.88 -6.16 -19.83
CA ALA A 387 -15.57 -7.31 -20.69
C ALA A 387 -14.11 -7.36 -21.13
N GLY A 388 -13.26 -6.41 -20.70
CA GLY A 388 -11.86 -6.31 -21.07
C GLY A 388 -11.62 -5.74 -22.48
N THR A 389 -12.64 -5.19 -23.13
CA THR A 389 -12.52 -4.55 -24.44
C THR A 389 -11.94 -3.15 -24.29
N PHE A 390 -11.03 -2.76 -25.17
CA PHE A 390 -10.45 -1.41 -25.19
C PHE A 390 -11.41 -0.39 -25.78
N PHE A 391 -11.35 0.85 -25.32
CA PHE A 391 -12.06 1.99 -25.92
C PHE A 391 -11.58 2.23 -27.36
N GLY A 392 -10.29 2.15 -27.58
CA GLY A 392 -9.62 2.13 -28.88
C GLY A 392 -9.67 3.46 -29.62
N MET A 393 -9.01 3.47 -30.78
CA MET A 393 -9.05 4.61 -31.69
C MET A 393 -10.42 4.88 -32.25
N ASP A 394 -11.21 3.83 -32.51
CA ASP A 394 -12.59 3.97 -33.03
C ASP A 394 -13.50 4.67 -32.01
N GLY A 395 -13.31 4.38 -30.71
CA GLY A 395 -14.02 5.07 -29.65
C GLY A 395 -13.65 6.55 -29.61
N LEU A 396 -12.35 6.84 -29.60
CA LEU A 396 -11.84 8.22 -29.55
C LEU A 396 -12.29 9.06 -30.75
N THR A 397 -12.11 8.56 -31.97
CA THR A 397 -12.50 9.26 -33.22
C THR A 397 -14.00 9.49 -33.29
N ARG A 398 -14.80 8.53 -32.89
CA ARG A 398 -16.26 8.67 -32.84
C ARG A 398 -16.66 9.82 -31.91
N GLU A 399 -16.11 9.88 -30.71
CA GLU A 399 -16.46 10.93 -29.75
C GLU A 399 -16.00 12.33 -30.23
N ILE A 400 -14.81 12.43 -30.85
CA ILE A 400 -14.32 13.69 -31.43
C ILE A 400 -15.25 14.17 -32.55
N ASN A 401 -15.70 13.27 -33.45
CA ASN A 401 -16.52 13.63 -34.62
C ASN A 401 -17.98 13.96 -34.25
N THR A 402 -18.45 13.58 -33.05
CA THR A 402 -19.82 13.81 -32.60
C THR A 402 -20.01 15.06 -31.74
N CYS A 403 -18.89 15.69 -31.31
CA CYS A 403 -18.98 16.86 -30.44
C CYS A 403 -18.84 18.20 -31.19
N PRO A 404 -19.33 19.32 -30.61
CA PRO A 404 -19.02 20.65 -31.12
C PRO A 404 -17.51 20.84 -31.22
N GLY A 405 -17.02 21.38 -32.37
CA GLY A 405 -15.60 21.56 -32.68
C GLY A 405 -14.91 22.62 -31.84
N THR A 406 -14.98 22.51 -30.50
CA THR A 406 -14.24 23.36 -29.56
C THR A 406 -13.35 22.50 -28.65
N PRO A 407 -12.19 22.99 -28.24
CA PRO A 407 -11.27 22.24 -27.36
C PRO A 407 -11.94 21.72 -26.08
N ASP A 408 -12.71 22.57 -25.39
CA ASP A 408 -13.40 22.21 -24.16
C ASP A 408 -14.45 21.12 -24.38
N ALA A 409 -15.21 21.20 -25.49
CA ALA A 409 -16.21 20.19 -25.83
C ALA A 409 -15.55 18.84 -26.11
N ILE A 410 -14.44 18.80 -26.85
CA ILE A 410 -13.70 17.57 -27.14
C ILE A 410 -13.17 16.94 -25.85
N VAL A 411 -12.47 17.70 -25.02
CA VAL A 411 -11.88 17.20 -23.76
C VAL A 411 -12.97 16.65 -22.84
N ASN A 412 -14.08 17.38 -22.68
CA ASN A 412 -15.20 16.94 -21.81
C ASN A 412 -15.94 15.72 -22.38
N THR A 413 -16.21 15.68 -23.68
CA THR A 413 -16.91 14.57 -24.33
C THR A 413 -16.08 13.29 -24.27
N VAL A 414 -14.83 13.35 -24.68
CA VAL A 414 -13.92 12.20 -24.67
C VAL A 414 -13.69 11.69 -23.25
N SER A 415 -13.36 12.58 -22.30
CA SER A 415 -13.13 12.15 -20.92
C SER A 415 -14.38 11.54 -20.27
N GLY A 416 -15.55 12.11 -20.53
CA GLY A 416 -16.82 11.58 -20.04
C GLY A 416 -17.20 10.23 -20.67
N ALA A 417 -16.88 10.04 -21.97
CA ALA A 417 -17.10 8.77 -22.66
C ALA A 417 -16.19 7.66 -22.11
N VAL A 418 -14.88 7.96 -21.89
CA VAL A 418 -13.92 7.04 -21.30
C VAL A 418 -14.34 6.65 -19.87
N GLU A 419 -14.79 7.61 -19.06
CA GLU A 419 -15.26 7.30 -17.69
C GLU A 419 -16.50 6.38 -17.71
N LYS A 420 -17.47 6.65 -18.56
CA LYS A 420 -18.67 5.80 -18.71
C LYS A 420 -18.29 4.39 -19.20
N PHE A 421 -17.32 4.30 -20.11
CA PHE A 421 -16.87 3.02 -20.64
C PHE A 421 -16.18 2.15 -19.59
N SER A 422 -15.43 2.77 -18.66
CA SER A 422 -14.61 2.10 -17.64
C SER A 422 -15.27 1.97 -16.27
N ILE A 423 -16.56 2.29 -16.13
CA ILE A 423 -17.26 2.49 -14.83
C ILE A 423 -17.12 1.31 -13.86
N ASN A 424 -16.98 0.09 -14.35
CA ASN A 424 -16.89 -1.15 -13.56
C ASN A 424 -15.48 -1.76 -13.53
N HIS A 425 -14.48 -1.12 -14.13
CA HIS A 425 -13.14 -1.67 -14.23
C HIS A 425 -12.06 -0.81 -13.53
N GLY A 426 -12.42 0.44 -13.21
CA GLY A 426 -11.48 1.43 -12.70
C GLY A 426 -10.54 1.95 -13.80
N ARG A 427 -9.70 2.92 -13.44
CA ARG A 427 -8.68 3.44 -14.34
C ARG A 427 -7.46 2.53 -14.30
N SER A 428 -7.06 2.04 -15.47
CA SER A 428 -5.85 1.22 -15.62
C SER A 428 -4.60 2.06 -15.88
N ASP A 429 -4.76 3.27 -16.46
CA ASP A 429 -3.67 4.18 -16.76
C ASP A 429 -4.05 5.65 -16.62
N ASP A 430 -3.03 6.54 -16.65
CA ASP A 430 -3.21 7.98 -16.61
C ASP A 430 -3.91 8.45 -17.89
N ILE A 431 -4.83 9.40 -17.76
CA ILE A 431 -5.59 9.96 -18.88
C ILE A 431 -5.20 11.41 -19.04
N THR A 432 -4.53 11.73 -20.14
CA THR A 432 -4.20 13.11 -20.49
C THR A 432 -4.73 13.45 -21.86
N LEU A 433 -5.38 14.61 -21.97
CA LEU A 433 -5.91 15.19 -23.17
C LEU A 433 -5.46 16.65 -23.25
N VAL A 434 -4.97 17.06 -24.41
CA VAL A 434 -4.64 18.47 -24.71
C VAL A 434 -5.24 18.79 -26.06
N SER A 435 -6.17 19.74 -26.11
CA SER A 435 -6.79 20.20 -27.35
C SER A 435 -6.54 21.67 -27.59
N LEU A 436 -6.26 22.03 -28.84
CA LEU A 436 -6.09 23.41 -29.26
C LEU A 436 -6.83 23.67 -30.58
N MET A 437 -7.34 24.87 -30.71
CA MET A 437 -8.10 25.30 -31.91
C MET A 437 -7.58 26.66 -32.42
N ARG A 438 -7.43 26.80 -33.73
CA ARG A 438 -7.32 28.11 -34.36
C ARG A 438 -8.70 28.65 -34.65
N LYS A 439 -9.06 29.81 -34.05
CA LYS A 439 -10.41 30.41 -34.19
C LYS A 439 -10.65 30.94 -35.58
N THR A 440 -11.86 30.89 -36.07
CA THR A 440 -12.26 31.56 -37.32
C THR A 440 -12.48 33.04 -37.05
N GLY A 441 -11.84 33.92 -37.85
CA GLY A 441 -12.09 35.36 -37.77
C GLY A 441 -11.25 36.12 -36.75
N ALA A 442 -10.05 35.63 -36.45
CA ALA A 442 -9.03 36.37 -35.68
C ALA A 442 -8.07 37.11 -36.61
#